data_c56f6b8b896447eb3393c9142f0c9441
#
_entry.id   c56f6b8b896447eb3393c9142f0c9441
#
_cell.length_a   1.000
_cell.length_b   1.000
_cell.length_c   1.000
_cell.angle_alpha   90.00
_cell.angle_beta   90.00
_cell.angle_gamma   90.00
#
_symmetry.space_group_name_H-M   'P 1'
#
loop_
_entity.id
_entity.type
_entity.pdbx_description
1 polymer ?
#
loop_
_entity_poly.entity_id
_entity_poly.type
_entity_poly.pdbx_seq_one_letter_code
_entity_poly.pdbx_strand_id
1 'polypeptide(L)'
;MVQTALAFLALAASATATQAIQNPAFHPGPLFPQYSQVATVETARVLPDNAAFKVAFDIAERADPGELNRALVSATRFIDMHVENGVPEANIQLALVIHGGAVKDLTRTEIYEAGAGEPNANAELVAALLDYGVSIEVCGQSATAQGVSANDLLPGVEMALSAMTAHALLQQDGYTLNPF
;
A
#
# COMPACT_ATOMS: atom_id res chain seq x y z
N MET A 1 -53.29 -26.91 38.97
CA MET A 1 -52.60 -26.63 37.71
C MET A 1 -51.92 -25.29 37.87
N VAL A 2 -50.61 -25.29 38.05
CA VAL A 2 -49.83 -24.06 38.22
C VAL A 2 -48.98 -23.94 36.95
N GLN A 3 -49.24 -22.91 36.13
CA GLN A 3 -48.46 -22.58 34.92
C GLN A 3 -47.29 -21.67 35.32
N THR A 4 -46.08 -22.18 35.19
CA THR A 4 -44.84 -21.44 35.37
C THR A 4 -44.47 -20.77 34.04
N ALA A 5 -44.53 -19.43 33.97
CA ALA A 5 -44.07 -18.67 32.83
C ALA A 5 -42.57 -18.44 32.94
N LEU A 6 -41.79 -18.99 31.98
CA LEU A 6 -40.36 -18.66 31.81
C LEU A 6 -40.23 -17.36 31.04
N ALA A 7 -39.70 -16.34 31.69
CA ALA A 7 -39.29 -15.10 31.03
C ALA A 7 -37.89 -15.25 30.42
N PHE A 8 -37.76 -15.17 29.09
CA PHE A 8 -36.49 -15.11 28.41
C PHE A 8 -35.96 -13.65 28.46
N LEU A 9 -34.90 -13.46 29.19
CA LEU A 9 -34.15 -12.16 29.20
C LEU A 9 -33.20 -12.14 28.00
N ALA A 10 -33.53 -11.39 26.97
CA ALA A 10 -32.63 -11.16 25.83
C ALA A 10 -31.55 -10.18 26.23
N LEU A 11 -30.32 -10.65 26.32
CA LEU A 11 -29.13 -9.82 26.55
C LEU A 11 -28.73 -9.18 25.21
N ALA A 12 -29.03 -7.89 25.03
CA ALA A 12 -28.57 -7.11 23.88
C ALA A 12 -27.08 -6.79 24.09
N ALA A 13 -26.22 -7.44 23.35
CA ALA A 13 -24.80 -7.08 23.27
C ALA A 13 -24.66 -5.77 22.48
N SER A 14 -24.40 -4.68 23.17
CA SER A 14 -24.02 -3.40 22.55
C SER A 14 -22.60 -3.50 22.03
N ALA A 15 -22.45 -3.68 20.70
CA ALA A 15 -21.17 -3.52 20.05
C ALA A 15 -20.80 -2.03 20.08
N THR A 16 -19.89 -1.66 20.98
CA THR A 16 -19.20 -0.37 20.95
C THR A 16 -18.26 -0.38 19.78
N ALA A 17 -18.68 0.21 18.64
CA ALA A 17 -17.77 0.56 17.56
C ALA A 17 -16.75 1.56 18.11
N THR A 18 -15.51 1.14 18.22
CA THR A 18 -14.38 2.02 18.52
C THR A 18 -14.21 2.94 17.31
N GLN A 19 -14.79 4.13 17.37
CA GLN A 19 -14.50 5.16 16.38
C GLN A 19 -13.04 5.55 16.56
N ALA A 20 -12.23 5.23 15.55
CA ALA A 20 -10.89 5.78 15.45
C ALA A 20 -11.02 7.31 15.53
N ILE A 21 -10.29 7.92 16.45
CA ILE A 21 -10.24 9.38 16.59
C ILE A 21 -9.60 9.90 15.31
N GLN A 22 -10.41 10.34 14.35
CA GLN A 22 -9.91 11.00 13.14
C GLN A 22 -9.32 12.34 13.58
N ASN A 23 -8.02 12.51 13.35
CA ASN A 23 -7.38 13.80 13.54
C ASN A 23 -7.95 14.76 12.46
N PRO A 24 -8.66 15.86 12.83
CA PRO A 24 -9.31 16.75 11.87
C PRO A 24 -8.33 17.46 10.91
N ALA A 25 -7.02 17.38 11.18
CA ALA A 25 -5.99 17.89 10.27
C ALA A 25 -5.78 17.00 9.05
N PHE A 26 -6.28 15.76 9.04
CA PHE A 26 -6.16 14.84 7.92
C PHE A 26 -7.47 14.75 7.14
N HIS A 27 -7.35 14.68 5.81
CA HIS A 27 -8.45 14.50 4.86
C HIS A 27 -8.03 13.53 3.75
N PRO A 28 -9.00 12.93 3.01
CA PRO A 28 -8.69 12.05 1.90
C PRO A 28 -7.86 12.74 0.82
N GLY A 29 -6.87 12.05 0.28
CA GLY A 29 -6.06 12.54 -0.83
C GLY A 29 -6.86 12.72 -2.12
N PRO A 30 -6.38 13.58 -3.06
CA PRO A 30 -7.11 13.91 -4.28
C PRO A 30 -7.22 12.77 -5.29
N LEU A 31 -6.25 11.84 -5.35
CA LEU A 31 -6.21 10.78 -6.35
C LEU A 31 -6.51 9.40 -5.76
N PHE A 32 -6.12 9.17 -4.52
CA PHE A 32 -6.31 7.89 -3.82
C PHE A 32 -7.13 8.05 -2.53
N PRO A 33 -8.35 8.64 -2.59
CA PRO A 33 -9.11 9.02 -1.38
C PRO A 33 -9.47 7.84 -0.46
N GLN A 34 -9.55 6.61 -1.00
CA GLN A 34 -9.81 5.42 -0.21
C GLN A 34 -8.58 4.85 0.50
N TYR A 35 -7.37 5.22 0.08
CA TYR A 35 -6.12 4.67 0.60
C TYR A 35 -5.29 5.68 1.36
N SER A 36 -5.24 6.93 0.89
CA SER A 36 -4.38 7.95 1.47
C SER A 36 -5.16 9.00 2.28
N GLN A 37 -4.55 9.38 3.39
CA GLN A 37 -4.94 10.53 4.19
C GLN A 37 -3.78 11.51 4.20
N VAL A 38 -4.03 12.74 3.79
CA VAL A 38 -3.04 13.82 3.73
C VAL A 38 -3.42 14.94 4.70
N ALA A 39 -2.45 15.75 5.09
CA ALA A 39 -2.67 16.90 5.96
C ALA A 39 -2.09 18.15 5.32
N THR A 40 -2.80 19.25 5.42
CA THR A 40 -2.24 20.57 5.07
C THR A 40 -1.16 20.93 6.07
N VAL A 41 0.06 21.17 5.59
CA VAL A 41 1.22 21.47 6.41
C VAL A 41 1.82 22.81 6.01
N GLU A 42 1.97 23.72 6.97
CA GLU A 42 2.77 24.94 6.76
C GLU A 42 4.25 24.56 6.74
N THR A 43 4.91 24.77 5.60
CA THR A 43 6.33 24.43 5.44
C THR A 43 7.18 25.68 5.34
N ALA A 44 8.37 25.67 5.94
CA ALA A 44 9.36 26.74 5.78
C ALA A 44 10.00 26.72 4.37
N ARG A 45 9.90 25.61 3.65
CA ARG A 45 10.43 25.44 2.30
C ARG A 45 9.28 25.18 1.33
N VAL A 46 9.03 26.13 0.48
CA VAL A 46 8.05 26.00 -0.61
C VAL A 46 8.63 25.11 -1.71
N LEU A 47 7.79 24.26 -2.29
CA LEU A 47 8.18 23.47 -3.45
C LEU A 47 8.44 24.41 -4.64
N PRO A 48 9.51 24.16 -5.44
CA PRO A 48 9.73 24.92 -6.68
C PRO A 48 8.58 24.73 -7.67
N ASP A 49 8.24 25.72 -8.46
CA ASP A 49 7.19 25.65 -9.49
C ASP A 49 7.42 24.53 -10.52
N ASN A 50 8.67 24.13 -10.72
CA ASN A 50 9.07 23.03 -11.60
C ASN A 50 9.45 21.76 -10.83
N ALA A 51 8.95 21.59 -9.61
CA ALA A 51 9.24 20.40 -8.83
C ALA A 51 8.89 19.12 -9.61
N ALA A 52 9.82 18.19 -9.63
CA ALA A 52 9.63 16.87 -10.22
C ALA A 52 10.28 15.80 -9.30
N PHE A 53 9.62 14.69 -9.17
CA PHE A 53 10.04 13.60 -8.30
C PHE A 53 10.17 12.30 -9.08
N LYS A 54 11.31 11.65 -8.92
CA LYS A 54 11.59 10.33 -9.46
C LYS A 54 12.13 9.49 -8.31
N VAL A 55 11.26 8.67 -7.70
CA VAL A 55 11.51 8.09 -6.38
C VAL A 55 11.25 6.59 -6.39
N ALA A 56 12.19 5.82 -5.88
CA ALA A 56 12.06 4.39 -5.63
C ALA A 56 11.84 4.13 -4.14
N PHE A 57 10.78 3.40 -3.80
CA PHE A 57 10.53 2.92 -2.44
C PHE A 57 11.10 1.52 -2.27
N ASP A 58 11.72 1.27 -1.12
CA ASP A 58 12.22 -0.05 -0.72
C ASP A 58 11.24 -0.66 0.27
N ILE A 59 10.61 -1.80 -0.08
CA ILE A 59 9.51 -2.38 0.70
C ILE A 59 9.82 -3.84 1.04
N ALA A 60 10.14 -4.10 2.30
CA ALA A 60 10.54 -5.41 2.79
C ALA A 60 9.51 -6.05 3.74
N GLU A 61 8.77 -5.24 4.49
CA GLU A 61 7.89 -5.72 5.56
C GLU A 61 6.52 -6.10 5.00
N ARG A 62 6.05 -7.28 5.39
CA ARG A 62 4.72 -7.79 5.08
C ARG A 62 3.66 -7.10 5.92
N ALA A 63 2.47 -6.90 5.34
CA ALA A 63 1.28 -6.54 6.10
C ALA A 63 0.80 -7.71 6.98
N ASP A 64 0.04 -7.39 8.03
CA ASP A 64 -0.74 -8.39 8.73
C ASP A 64 -1.81 -8.99 7.79
N PRO A 65 -2.20 -10.27 7.98
CA PRO A 65 -3.19 -10.91 7.13
C PRO A 65 -4.49 -10.10 7.00
N GLY A 66 -4.94 -9.87 5.77
CA GLY A 66 -6.15 -9.09 5.49
C GLY A 66 -6.00 -7.57 5.61
N GLU A 67 -4.83 -7.07 5.96
CA GLU A 67 -4.56 -5.64 6.10
C GLU A 67 -3.78 -5.06 4.90
N LEU A 68 -3.91 -3.75 4.70
CA LEU A 68 -3.13 -3.03 3.69
C LEU A 68 -1.67 -2.89 4.12
N ASN A 69 -0.75 -3.10 3.19
CA ASN A 69 0.66 -2.83 3.42
C ASN A 69 0.90 -1.31 3.56
N ARG A 70 1.43 -0.91 4.69
CA ARG A 70 1.63 0.50 5.05
C ARG A 70 2.56 1.24 4.10
N ALA A 71 3.55 0.56 3.53
CA ALA A 71 4.47 1.17 2.57
C ALA A 71 3.79 1.39 1.20
N LEU A 72 2.89 0.50 0.76
CA LEU A 72 2.05 0.75 -0.42
C LEU A 72 1.12 1.95 -0.20
N VAL A 73 0.49 2.04 0.97
CA VAL A 73 -0.30 3.22 1.37
C VAL A 73 0.57 4.48 1.43
N SER A 74 1.83 4.39 1.86
CA SER A 74 2.75 5.53 1.88
C SER A 74 3.08 6.03 0.47
N ALA A 75 3.15 5.14 -0.53
CA ALA A 75 3.32 5.53 -1.93
C ALA A 75 2.13 6.35 -2.45
N THR A 76 0.88 5.96 -2.16
CA THR A 76 -0.29 6.78 -2.53
C THR A 76 -0.28 8.13 -1.83
N ARG A 77 0.08 8.15 -0.54
CA ARG A 77 0.20 9.40 0.21
C ARG A 77 1.28 10.32 -0.36
N PHE A 78 2.41 9.78 -0.81
CA PHE A 78 3.45 10.57 -1.46
C PHE A 78 2.89 11.29 -2.69
N ILE A 79 2.17 10.59 -3.55
CA ILE A 79 1.55 11.16 -4.74
C ILE A 79 0.56 12.26 -4.35
N ASP A 80 -0.39 11.94 -3.49
CA ASP A 80 -1.47 12.84 -3.08
C ASP A 80 -0.95 14.12 -2.41
N MET A 81 0.03 14.02 -1.50
CA MET A 81 0.64 15.19 -0.86
C MET A 81 1.25 16.16 -1.88
N HIS A 82 1.92 15.64 -2.90
CA HIS A 82 2.60 16.46 -3.88
C HIS A 82 1.61 17.09 -4.86
N VAL A 83 0.61 16.33 -5.32
CA VAL A 83 -0.46 16.85 -6.19
C VAL A 83 -1.25 17.93 -5.48
N GLU A 84 -1.63 17.73 -4.22
CA GLU A 84 -2.32 18.76 -3.43
C GLU A 84 -1.51 20.05 -3.25
N ASN A 85 -0.18 19.92 -3.21
CA ASN A 85 0.74 21.06 -3.14
C ASN A 85 1.18 21.60 -4.52
N GLY A 86 0.42 21.28 -5.58
CA GLY A 86 0.55 21.89 -6.90
C GLY A 86 1.59 21.24 -7.82
N VAL A 87 2.16 20.08 -7.45
CA VAL A 87 3.04 19.32 -8.36
C VAL A 87 2.18 18.62 -9.41
N PRO A 88 2.42 18.87 -10.72
CA PRO A 88 1.70 18.14 -11.76
C PRO A 88 1.93 16.64 -11.66
N GLU A 89 0.87 15.84 -11.86
CA GLU A 89 0.95 14.37 -11.83
C GLU A 89 2.06 13.82 -12.74
N ALA A 90 2.20 14.38 -13.94
CA ALA A 90 3.23 13.99 -14.91
C ALA A 90 4.68 14.20 -14.39
N ASN A 91 4.86 14.99 -13.34
CA ASN A 91 6.15 15.25 -12.71
C ASN A 91 6.42 14.29 -11.53
N ILE A 92 5.54 13.32 -11.26
CA ILE A 92 5.69 12.36 -10.17
C ILE A 92 5.84 10.97 -10.77
N GLN A 93 7.04 10.39 -10.66
CA GLN A 93 7.35 9.03 -11.10
C GLN A 93 7.77 8.22 -9.88
N LEU A 94 7.01 7.16 -9.58
CA LEU A 94 7.34 6.25 -8.50
C LEU A 94 7.68 4.85 -9.03
N ALA A 95 8.61 4.20 -8.36
CA ALA A 95 8.89 2.78 -8.49
C ALA A 95 8.86 2.14 -7.10
N LEU A 96 8.27 0.95 -6.98
CA LEU A 96 8.24 0.18 -5.75
C LEU A 96 9.06 -1.08 -5.94
N VAL A 97 10.07 -1.27 -5.11
CA VAL A 97 10.90 -2.47 -5.11
C VAL A 97 10.55 -3.31 -3.90
N ILE A 98 9.92 -4.45 -4.17
CA ILE A 98 9.33 -5.32 -3.16
C ILE A 98 10.24 -6.51 -2.90
N HIS A 99 10.59 -6.75 -1.64
CA HIS A 99 11.41 -7.90 -1.26
C HIS A 99 11.05 -8.43 0.13
N GLY A 100 11.84 -9.36 0.68
CA GLY A 100 11.59 -9.91 2.01
C GLY A 100 10.15 -10.46 2.15
N GLY A 101 9.53 -10.20 3.30
CA GLY A 101 8.18 -10.66 3.61
C GLY A 101 7.09 -10.04 2.72
N ALA A 102 7.30 -8.82 2.24
CA ALA A 102 6.34 -8.08 1.43
C ALA A 102 6.02 -8.73 0.08
N VAL A 103 6.87 -9.65 -0.41
CA VAL A 103 6.59 -10.44 -1.63
C VAL A 103 5.23 -11.10 -1.59
N LYS A 104 4.80 -11.59 -0.43
CA LYS A 104 3.49 -12.25 -0.27
C LYS A 104 2.33 -11.31 -0.52
N ASP A 105 2.45 -10.03 -0.19
CA ASP A 105 1.40 -9.03 -0.38
C ASP A 105 1.15 -8.72 -1.86
N LEU A 106 2.09 -9.08 -2.74
CA LEU A 106 2.01 -8.89 -4.19
C LEU A 106 1.58 -10.16 -4.94
N THR A 107 1.14 -11.21 -4.24
CA THR A 107 0.64 -12.44 -4.88
C THR A 107 -0.85 -12.36 -5.17
N ARG A 108 -1.29 -13.09 -6.20
CA ARG A 108 -2.71 -13.25 -6.55
C ARG A 108 -3.51 -13.70 -5.33
N THR A 109 -4.78 -13.29 -5.29
CA THR A 109 -5.66 -13.54 -4.13
C THR A 109 -5.69 -15.02 -3.72
N GLU A 110 -5.74 -15.93 -4.68
CA GLU A 110 -5.78 -17.38 -4.40
C GLU A 110 -4.50 -17.89 -3.74
N ILE A 111 -3.34 -17.35 -4.14
CA ILE A 111 -2.03 -17.70 -3.57
C ILE A 111 -1.86 -17.08 -2.18
N TYR A 112 -2.28 -15.81 -2.05
CA TYR A 112 -2.24 -15.10 -0.77
C TYR A 112 -3.13 -15.79 0.28
N GLU A 113 -4.38 -16.06 -0.05
CA GLU A 113 -5.39 -16.66 0.82
C GLU A 113 -4.98 -18.07 1.28
N ALA A 114 -4.41 -18.88 0.37
CA ALA A 114 -3.89 -20.20 0.73
C ALA A 114 -2.80 -20.16 1.81
N GLY A 115 -2.04 -19.07 1.90
CA GLY A 115 -0.98 -18.89 2.88
C GLY A 115 -1.34 -18.04 4.10
N ALA A 116 -2.32 -17.14 3.98
CA ALA A 116 -2.70 -16.18 5.01
C ALA A 116 -4.05 -16.50 5.68
N GLY A 117 -4.93 -17.25 4.99
CA GLY A 117 -6.29 -17.56 5.46
C GLY A 117 -7.28 -16.39 5.28
N GLU A 118 -6.83 -15.29 4.70
CA GLU A 118 -7.59 -14.05 4.46
C GLU A 118 -7.40 -13.59 3.02
N PRO A 119 -8.36 -12.88 2.40
CA PRO A 119 -8.19 -12.27 1.08
C PRO A 119 -7.03 -11.29 1.03
N ASN A 120 -6.41 -11.12 -0.15
CA ASN A 120 -5.35 -10.13 -0.32
C ASN A 120 -5.93 -8.71 -0.38
N ALA A 121 -5.90 -7.99 0.73
CA ALA A 121 -6.37 -6.60 0.81
C ALA A 121 -5.58 -5.65 -0.10
N ASN A 122 -4.36 -6.01 -0.50
CA ASN A 122 -3.49 -5.15 -1.31
C ASN A 122 -3.80 -5.19 -2.81
N ALA A 123 -4.58 -6.17 -3.29
CA ALA A 123 -4.78 -6.38 -4.72
C ALA A 123 -5.37 -5.15 -5.44
N GLU A 124 -6.40 -4.54 -4.88
CA GLU A 124 -7.02 -3.34 -5.47
C GLU A 124 -6.11 -2.10 -5.37
N LEU A 125 -5.36 -1.94 -4.27
CA LEU A 125 -4.40 -0.86 -4.11
C LEU A 125 -3.26 -0.97 -5.12
N VAL A 126 -2.73 -2.18 -5.33
CA VAL A 126 -1.67 -2.45 -6.32
C VAL A 126 -2.18 -2.14 -7.72
N ALA A 127 -3.39 -2.55 -8.07
CA ALA A 127 -4.00 -2.23 -9.36
C ALA A 127 -4.13 -0.70 -9.56
N ALA A 128 -4.59 0.03 -8.54
CA ALA A 128 -4.71 1.49 -8.62
C ALA A 128 -3.35 2.20 -8.78
N LEU A 129 -2.29 1.71 -8.11
CA LEU A 129 -0.94 2.24 -8.27
C LEU A 129 -0.39 1.98 -9.68
N LEU A 130 -0.60 0.78 -10.22
CA LEU A 130 -0.21 0.43 -11.60
C LEU A 130 -0.97 1.27 -12.63
N ASP A 131 -2.27 1.47 -12.45
CA ASP A 131 -3.12 2.30 -13.32
C ASP A 131 -2.68 3.78 -13.31
N TYR A 132 -2.16 4.27 -12.20
CA TYR A 132 -1.53 5.60 -12.11
C TYR A 132 -0.20 5.67 -12.87
N GLY A 133 0.47 4.55 -13.09
CA GLY A 133 1.78 4.47 -13.76
C GLY A 133 2.96 4.24 -12.82
N VAL A 134 2.71 3.79 -11.60
CA VAL A 134 3.78 3.34 -10.68
C VAL A 134 4.36 2.02 -11.20
N SER A 135 5.68 1.93 -11.34
CA SER A 135 6.38 0.67 -11.62
C SER A 135 6.50 -0.15 -10.33
N ILE A 136 6.15 -1.43 -10.40
CA ILE A 136 6.21 -2.33 -9.23
C ILE A 136 7.00 -3.59 -9.59
N GLU A 137 8.17 -3.74 -8.94
CA GLU A 137 9.09 -4.86 -9.17
C GLU A 137 9.27 -5.69 -7.91
N VAL A 138 9.16 -7.01 -8.04
CA VAL A 138 9.39 -7.99 -6.96
C VAL A 138 10.77 -8.62 -7.11
N CYS A 139 11.52 -8.67 -6.02
CA CYS A 139 12.83 -9.35 -5.95
C CYS A 139 12.70 -10.86 -6.22
N GLY A 140 13.24 -11.32 -7.33
CA GLY A 140 13.23 -12.73 -7.72
C GLY A 140 13.94 -13.65 -6.73
N GLN A 141 14.98 -13.17 -6.03
CA GLN A 141 15.66 -13.94 -4.99
C GLN A 141 14.75 -14.17 -3.78
N SER A 142 14.05 -13.13 -3.33
CA SER A 142 13.08 -13.25 -2.22
C SER A 142 11.86 -14.10 -2.62
N ALA A 143 11.36 -13.92 -3.84
CA ALA A 143 10.25 -14.68 -4.39
C ALA A 143 10.58 -16.19 -4.45
N THR A 144 11.74 -16.52 -5.04
CA THR A 144 12.22 -17.91 -5.13
C THR A 144 12.38 -18.56 -3.76
N ALA A 145 12.96 -17.84 -2.79
CA ALA A 145 13.11 -18.35 -1.42
C ALA A 145 11.77 -18.62 -0.72
N GLN A 146 10.69 -17.99 -1.18
CA GLN A 146 9.34 -18.17 -0.65
C GLN A 146 8.43 -19.04 -1.53
N GLY A 147 8.97 -19.63 -2.59
CA GLY A 147 8.23 -20.48 -3.53
C GLY A 147 7.22 -19.71 -4.38
N VAL A 148 7.47 -18.41 -4.62
CA VAL A 148 6.63 -17.54 -5.46
C VAL A 148 7.25 -17.43 -6.84
N SER A 149 6.47 -17.74 -7.88
CA SER A 149 6.85 -17.55 -9.29
C SER A 149 6.29 -16.24 -9.85
N ALA A 150 6.75 -15.82 -11.04
CA ALA A 150 6.20 -14.65 -11.72
C ALA A 150 4.69 -14.79 -12.05
N ASN A 151 4.22 -16.01 -12.29
CA ASN A 151 2.80 -16.27 -12.56
C ASN A 151 1.91 -16.14 -11.31
N ASP A 152 2.49 -16.17 -10.14
CA ASP A 152 1.78 -16.03 -8.87
C ASP A 152 1.58 -14.57 -8.46
N LEU A 153 2.26 -13.64 -9.15
CA LEU A 153 2.16 -12.21 -8.86
C LEU A 153 0.84 -11.61 -9.36
N LEU A 154 0.43 -10.52 -8.73
CA LEU A 154 -0.69 -9.68 -9.19
C LEU A 154 -0.43 -9.19 -10.63
N PRO A 155 -1.47 -9.06 -11.47
CA PRO A 155 -1.32 -8.58 -12.84
C PRO A 155 -0.62 -7.22 -12.91
N GLY A 156 0.37 -7.09 -13.79
CA GLY A 156 1.15 -5.85 -13.97
C GLY A 156 2.36 -5.71 -13.06
N VAL A 157 2.48 -6.55 -12.03
CA VAL A 157 3.69 -6.61 -11.19
C VAL A 157 4.76 -7.42 -11.91
N GLU A 158 5.97 -6.87 -11.98
CA GLU A 158 7.10 -7.49 -12.65
C GLU A 158 8.08 -8.18 -11.68
N MET A 159 8.83 -9.15 -12.18
CA MET A 159 9.86 -9.82 -11.39
C MET A 159 11.25 -9.38 -11.81
N ALA A 160 11.95 -8.66 -10.93
CA ALA A 160 13.35 -8.30 -11.12
C ALA A 160 14.29 -9.46 -10.74
N LEU A 161 15.53 -9.45 -11.24
CA LEU A 161 16.56 -10.39 -10.81
C LEU A 161 16.76 -10.37 -9.28
N SER A 162 16.84 -9.17 -8.71
CA SER A 162 16.89 -8.94 -7.26
C SER A 162 16.49 -7.51 -6.95
N ALA A 163 16.12 -7.22 -5.70
CA ALA A 163 15.89 -5.84 -5.23
C ALA A 163 17.16 -4.98 -5.42
N MET A 164 18.33 -5.52 -5.16
CA MET A 164 19.62 -4.84 -5.37
C MET A 164 19.80 -4.41 -6.83
N THR A 165 19.46 -5.28 -7.79
CA THR A 165 19.54 -4.98 -9.22
C THR A 165 18.51 -3.93 -9.63
N ALA A 166 17.24 -4.09 -9.18
CA ALA A 166 16.19 -3.13 -9.45
C ALA A 166 16.58 -1.72 -8.96
N HIS A 167 17.00 -1.58 -7.71
CA HIS A 167 17.47 -0.31 -7.17
C HIS A 167 18.66 0.28 -7.91
N ALA A 168 19.63 -0.56 -8.31
CA ALA A 168 20.80 -0.09 -9.06
C ALA A 168 20.40 0.49 -10.43
N LEU A 169 19.50 -0.18 -11.15
CA LEU A 169 18.99 0.30 -12.43
C LEU A 169 18.14 1.55 -12.27
N LEU A 170 17.23 1.59 -11.28
CA LEU A 170 16.43 2.77 -10.99
C LEU A 170 17.29 3.99 -10.64
N GLN A 171 18.36 3.82 -9.85
CA GLN A 171 19.29 4.91 -9.54
C GLN A 171 20.06 5.39 -10.78
N GLN A 172 20.46 4.49 -11.69
CA GLN A 172 21.07 4.87 -12.96
C GLN A 172 20.09 5.66 -13.84
N ASP A 173 18.79 5.36 -13.73
CA ASP A 173 17.71 6.09 -14.40
C ASP A 173 17.30 7.37 -13.67
N GLY A 174 18.00 7.76 -12.60
CA GLY A 174 17.80 9.00 -11.87
C GLY A 174 16.75 8.95 -10.77
N TYR A 175 16.29 7.75 -10.35
CA TYR A 175 15.46 7.64 -9.16
C TYR A 175 16.28 7.85 -7.89
N THR A 176 15.71 8.56 -6.95
CA THR A 176 16.24 8.63 -5.58
C THR A 176 15.62 7.56 -4.72
N LEU A 177 16.43 6.89 -3.89
CA LEU A 177 15.92 5.89 -2.97
C LEU A 177 15.19 6.56 -1.79
N ASN A 178 13.98 6.11 -1.53
CA ASN A 178 13.21 6.41 -0.32
C ASN A 178 13.00 5.13 0.49
N PRO A 179 13.60 5.01 1.68
CA PRO A 179 13.54 3.79 2.49
C PRO A 179 12.29 3.69 3.38
N PHE A 180 11.26 4.52 3.18
CA PHE A 180 10.02 4.51 3.97
C PHE A 180 8.98 3.54 3.43
#